data_cd29bbd53c48fceb6a6cfd8808ca54d0
#
_entry.id   cd29bbd53c48fceb6a6cfd8808ca54d0
#
_cell.length_a   1.000
_cell.length_b   1.000
_cell.length_c   1.000
_cell.angle_alpha   90.00
_cell.angle_beta   90.00
_cell.angle_gamma   90.00
#
_symmetry.space_group_name_H-M   'P 1'
#
loop_
_entity.id
_entity.type
_entity.pdbx_description
1 polymer ?
#
loop_
_entity_poly.entity_id
_entity_poly.type
_entity_poly.pdbx_seq_one_letter_code
_entity_poly.pdbx_strand_id
1 'polypeptide(L)'
;KFTDSEVHINIVEVRKPETDATLVAQGIAQQLERRVAFRRAMKRAVQTAIRMGAGGIRVNVGGRLGGADIARTEWYREGRVPLHTLRADIDYGVAEAETTYGIIGIKVWIFKGEVLEHDPMAHERRATEGGGDAGQGQRRERPDREDGDRRPRRGDRDRDGASTN
;
A
#
# COMPACT_ATOMS: atom_id res chain seq x y z
N LYS A 1 10.33 2.52 34.25
CA LYS A 1 8.88 2.75 34.46
C LYS A 1 8.61 4.19 34.05
N PHE A 2 7.78 4.38 33.02
CA PHE A 2 7.43 5.73 32.52
C PHE A 2 6.05 6.19 33.05
N THR A 3 5.20 5.24 33.47
CA THR A 3 3.88 5.53 34.04
C THR A 3 3.48 4.44 35.01
N ASP A 4 2.65 4.80 35.99
CA ASP A 4 2.02 3.87 36.95
C ASP A 4 0.60 3.45 36.51
N SER A 5 0.13 3.97 35.37
CA SER A 5 -1.15 3.61 34.76
C SER A 5 -1.06 2.30 33.96
N GLU A 6 -2.17 1.58 33.89
CA GLU A 6 -2.30 0.42 33.02
C GLU A 6 -2.28 0.86 31.55
N VAL A 7 -1.46 0.21 30.72
CA VAL A 7 -1.28 0.54 29.30
C VAL A 7 -1.84 -0.58 28.44
N HIS A 8 -2.86 -0.28 27.64
CA HIS A 8 -3.41 -1.20 26.66
C HIS A 8 -2.85 -0.85 25.29
N ILE A 9 -2.31 -1.86 24.59
CA ILE A 9 -1.75 -1.71 23.25
C ILE A 9 -2.65 -2.44 22.26
N ASN A 10 -3.17 -1.71 21.29
CA ASN A 10 -3.91 -2.27 20.15
C ASN A 10 -3.05 -2.21 18.89
N ILE A 11 -2.82 -3.35 18.25
CA ILE A 11 -2.01 -3.46 17.03
C ILE A 11 -2.95 -3.55 15.84
N VAL A 12 -2.82 -2.58 14.93
CA VAL A 12 -3.60 -2.53 13.68
C VAL A 12 -2.67 -2.81 12.51
N GLU A 13 -3.04 -3.77 11.68
CA GLU A 13 -2.28 -4.12 10.47
C GLU A 13 -2.49 -3.07 9.38
N VAL A 14 -1.39 -2.57 8.81
CA VAL A 14 -1.39 -1.68 7.64
C VAL A 14 -1.17 -2.52 6.38
N ARG A 15 -2.21 -2.69 5.55
CA ARG A 15 -2.16 -3.55 4.37
C ARG A 15 -1.26 -3.02 3.24
N LYS A 16 -1.15 -1.70 3.11
CA LYS A 16 -0.35 -1.04 2.05
C LYS A 16 0.53 0.05 2.66
N PRO A 17 1.66 -0.30 3.26
CA PRO A 17 2.55 0.66 3.92
C PRO A 17 3.13 1.70 2.95
N GLU A 18 3.22 1.39 1.67
CA GLU A 18 3.75 2.30 0.64
C GLU A 18 2.77 3.42 0.27
N THR A 19 1.52 3.32 0.68
CA THR A 19 0.51 4.37 0.52
C THR A 19 0.20 5.10 1.83
N ASP A 20 0.93 4.79 2.90
CA ASP A 20 0.89 5.51 4.17
C ASP A 20 1.98 6.59 4.18
N ALA A 21 1.56 7.86 4.34
CA ALA A 21 2.48 8.99 4.24
C ALA A 21 3.54 9.00 5.37
N THR A 22 3.17 8.56 6.55
CA THR A 22 4.08 8.51 7.71
C THR A 22 5.15 7.45 7.52
N LEU A 23 4.76 6.24 7.09
CA LEU A 23 5.68 5.15 6.85
C LEU A 23 6.63 5.44 5.67
N VAL A 24 6.12 6.08 4.62
CA VAL A 24 6.95 6.54 3.48
C VAL A 24 7.95 7.60 3.93
N ALA A 25 7.53 8.57 4.76
CA ALA A 25 8.43 9.60 5.28
C ALA A 25 9.54 8.99 6.14
N GLN A 26 9.20 8.07 7.05
CA GLN A 26 10.16 7.33 7.87
C GLN A 26 11.13 6.48 7.02
N GLY A 27 10.61 5.82 5.99
CA GLY A 27 11.43 5.04 5.07
C GLY A 27 12.46 5.89 4.29
N ILE A 28 12.08 7.12 3.92
CA ILE A 28 13.01 8.09 3.32
C ILE A 28 14.04 8.55 4.36
N ALA A 29 13.60 8.86 5.60
CA ALA A 29 14.50 9.28 6.68
C ALA A 29 15.59 8.25 6.94
N GLN A 30 15.23 6.99 7.12
CA GLN A 30 16.18 5.90 7.31
C GLN A 30 17.19 5.75 6.14
N GLN A 31 16.74 5.98 4.90
CA GLN A 31 17.64 5.94 3.75
C GLN A 31 18.63 7.11 3.76
N LEU A 32 18.19 8.31 4.18
CA LEU A 32 19.07 9.47 4.30
C LEU A 32 20.11 9.29 5.41
N GLU A 33 19.74 8.73 6.55
CA GLU A 33 20.66 8.37 7.64
C GLU A 33 21.72 7.37 7.20
N ARG A 34 21.34 6.42 6.32
CA ARG A 34 22.25 5.46 5.69
C ARG A 34 23.08 6.06 4.55
N ARG A 35 23.06 7.39 4.39
CA ARG A 35 23.81 8.14 3.37
C ARG A 35 23.44 7.78 1.93
N VAL A 36 22.23 7.32 1.68
CA VAL A 36 21.72 7.15 0.32
C VAL A 36 21.50 8.54 -0.30
N ALA A 37 21.85 8.69 -1.58
CA ALA A 37 21.62 9.95 -2.29
C ALA A 37 20.12 10.34 -2.23
N PHE A 38 19.84 11.53 -1.69
CA PHE A 38 18.48 12.00 -1.42
C PHE A 38 17.58 11.98 -2.66
N ARG A 39 18.11 12.34 -3.86
CA ARG A 39 17.35 12.27 -5.12
C ARG A 39 16.91 10.87 -5.47
N ARG A 40 17.76 9.88 -5.19
CA ARG A 40 17.44 8.46 -5.43
C ARG A 40 16.38 7.97 -4.46
N ALA A 41 16.50 8.32 -3.16
CA ALA A 41 15.55 7.97 -2.12
C ALA A 41 14.15 8.52 -2.45
N MET A 42 14.06 9.84 -2.77
CA MET A 42 12.82 10.50 -3.12
C MET A 42 12.16 9.89 -4.37
N LYS A 43 12.92 9.72 -5.47
CA LYS A 43 12.38 9.13 -6.71
C LYS A 43 11.87 7.72 -6.50
N ARG A 44 12.60 6.90 -5.75
CA ARG A 44 12.19 5.52 -5.43
C ARG A 44 10.88 5.50 -4.64
N ALA A 45 10.76 6.34 -3.61
CA ALA A 45 9.54 6.45 -2.81
C ALA A 45 8.35 6.87 -3.67
N VAL A 46 8.52 7.89 -4.51
CA VAL A 46 7.49 8.38 -5.43
C VAL A 46 7.03 7.29 -6.39
N GLN A 47 7.96 6.62 -7.07
CA GLN A 47 7.64 5.55 -8.02
C GLN A 47 6.95 4.35 -7.35
N THR A 48 7.37 4.01 -6.13
CA THR A 48 6.76 2.90 -5.39
C THR A 48 5.32 3.23 -4.99
N ALA A 49 5.06 4.42 -4.45
CA ALA A 49 3.72 4.85 -4.07
C ALA A 49 2.74 4.87 -5.28
N ILE A 50 3.16 5.38 -6.43
CA ILE A 50 2.34 5.38 -7.66
C ILE A 50 2.07 3.95 -8.13
N ARG A 51 3.08 3.06 -8.10
CA ARG A 51 2.92 1.64 -8.46
C ARG A 51 1.92 0.92 -7.57
N MET A 52 1.87 1.28 -6.28
CA MET A 52 0.95 0.70 -5.30
C MET A 52 -0.47 1.29 -5.35
N GLY A 53 -0.71 2.22 -6.28
CA GLY A 53 -2.04 2.74 -6.59
C GLY A 53 -2.37 4.08 -5.95
N ALA A 54 -1.40 4.85 -5.47
CA ALA A 54 -1.62 6.23 -5.08
C ALA A 54 -1.99 7.08 -6.31
N GLY A 55 -3.02 7.93 -6.22
CA GLY A 55 -3.42 8.85 -7.29
C GLY A 55 -2.41 9.97 -7.52
N GLY A 56 -1.54 10.24 -6.54
CA GLY A 56 -0.44 11.17 -6.62
C GLY A 56 0.31 11.27 -5.30
N ILE A 57 1.56 11.71 -5.40
CA ILE A 57 2.43 11.90 -4.26
C ILE A 57 3.29 13.15 -4.43
N ARG A 58 3.49 13.88 -3.34
CA ARG A 58 4.46 14.97 -3.24
C ARG A 58 5.36 14.69 -2.05
N VAL A 59 6.66 14.71 -2.29
CA VAL A 59 7.71 14.58 -1.25
C VAL A 59 8.51 15.87 -1.22
N ASN A 60 8.70 16.42 -0.04
CA ASN A 60 9.51 17.61 0.20
C ASN A 60 10.58 17.27 1.25
N VAL A 61 11.83 17.58 0.94
CA VAL A 61 12.96 17.32 1.82
C VAL A 61 13.76 18.61 1.96
N GLY A 62 13.97 19.04 3.19
CA GLY A 62 14.65 20.30 3.52
C GLY A 62 15.75 20.13 4.56
N GLY A 63 16.87 20.77 4.34
CA GLY A 63 18.03 20.72 5.21
C GLY A 63 19.35 20.78 4.44
N ARG A 64 20.45 20.35 5.06
CA ARG A 64 21.77 20.24 4.44
C ARG A 64 21.87 18.97 3.59
N LEU A 65 21.24 19.00 2.41
CA LEU A 65 21.11 17.86 1.53
C LEU A 65 22.47 17.41 0.99
N GLY A 66 22.82 16.15 1.24
CA GLY A 66 24.11 15.59 0.85
C GLY A 66 25.31 16.16 1.60
N GLY A 67 25.11 16.82 2.75
CA GLY A 67 26.16 17.47 3.54
C GLY A 67 26.58 18.84 3.04
N ALA A 68 25.79 19.48 2.17
CA ALA A 68 26.07 20.83 1.69
C ALA A 68 26.04 21.84 2.84
N ASP A 69 26.91 22.85 2.77
CA ASP A 69 26.99 23.90 3.82
C ASP A 69 25.72 24.74 3.87
N ILE A 70 25.12 25.00 2.73
CA ILE A 70 23.87 25.76 2.62
C ILE A 70 22.71 24.83 2.58
N ALA A 71 21.78 24.99 3.53
CA ALA A 71 20.52 24.25 3.54
C ALA A 71 19.64 24.68 2.36
N ARG A 72 18.97 23.72 1.77
CA ARG A 72 17.98 23.97 0.72
C ARG A 72 16.84 23.00 0.83
N THR A 73 15.75 23.32 0.15
CA THR A 73 14.58 22.46 0.05
C THR A 73 14.46 21.96 -1.38
N GLU A 74 14.33 20.66 -1.53
CA GLU A 74 14.01 20.02 -2.81
C GLU A 74 12.73 19.19 -2.69
N TRP A 75 11.95 19.16 -3.78
CA TRP A 75 10.69 18.42 -3.80
C TRP A 75 10.52 17.67 -5.10
N TYR A 76 9.80 16.55 -5.01
CA TYR A 76 9.35 15.78 -6.15
C TYR A 76 7.84 15.56 -6.05
N ARG A 77 7.17 15.61 -7.19
CA ARG A 77 5.74 15.34 -7.29
C ARG A 77 5.48 14.48 -8.51
N GLU A 78 4.61 13.50 -8.36
CA GLU A 78 4.11 12.68 -9.45
C GLU A 78 2.60 12.45 -9.24
N GLY A 79 1.85 12.47 -10.34
CA GLY A 79 0.40 12.40 -10.29
C GLY A 79 -0.26 13.69 -9.81
N ARG A 80 -1.49 13.56 -9.34
CA ARG A 80 -2.34 14.66 -8.89
C ARG A 80 -2.36 14.75 -7.36
N VAL A 81 -2.05 15.90 -6.80
CA VAL A 81 -2.15 16.17 -5.34
C VAL A 81 -2.97 17.45 -5.14
N PRO A 82 -4.31 17.36 -5.10
CA PRO A 82 -5.20 18.51 -5.07
C PRO A 82 -5.38 19.03 -3.63
N LEU A 83 -4.43 19.82 -3.11
CA LEU A 83 -4.43 20.31 -1.72
C LEU A 83 -5.59 21.27 -1.39
N HIS A 84 -6.24 21.84 -2.40
CA HIS A 84 -7.37 22.79 -2.20
C HIS A 84 -8.74 22.13 -2.35
N THR A 85 -8.82 20.83 -2.58
CA THR A 85 -10.07 20.11 -2.78
C THR A 85 -10.49 19.42 -1.47
N LEU A 86 -11.61 19.86 -0.86
CA LEU A 86 -12.08 19.30 0.43
C LEU A 86 -12.44 17.81 0.36
N ARG A 87 -12.97 17.34 -0.77
CA ARG A 87 -13.32 15.94 -0.97
C ARG A 87 -12.12 15.02 -1.25
N ALA A 88 -10.91 15.57 -1.40
CA ALA A 88 -9.72 14.78 -1.65
C ALA A 88 -9.20 14.14 -0.36
N ASP A 89 -9.03 12.83 -0.38
CA ASP A 89 -8.38 12.09 0.70
C ASP A 89 -6.85 12.20 0.52
N ILE A 90 -6.25 13.08 1.30
CA ILE A 90 -4.81 13.33 1.28
C ILE A 90 -4.22 12.96 2.62
N ASP A 91 -3.40 11.94 2.62
CA ASP A 91 -2.61 11.52 3.77
C ASP A 91 -1.34 12.37 3.87
N TYR A 92 -0.99 12.78 5.09
CA TYR A 92 0.16 13.62 5.38
C TYR A 92 1.07 13.01 6.44
N GLY A 93 2.35 12.87 6.12
CA GLY A 93 3.36 12.37 7.04
C GLY A 93 4.57 13.27 7.14
N VAL A 94 5.16 13.33 8.32
CA VAL A 94 6.40 14.04 8.63
C VAL A 94 7.38 13.08 9.25
N ALA A 95 8.65 13.20 8.87
CA ALA A 95 9.75 12.51 9.53
C ALA A 95 11.00 13.39 9.52
N GLU A 96 11.89 13.12 10.43
CA GLU A 96 13.19 13.76 10.55
C GLU A 96 14.27 12.70 10.39
N ALA A 97 15.31 13.05 9.62
CA ALA A 97 16.50 12.23 9.45
C ALA A 97 17.66 12.89 10.17
N GLU A 98 18.20 12.21 11.16
CA GLU A 98 19.39 12.68 11.88
C GLU A 98 20.65 12.30 11.10
N THR A 99 21.33 13.31 10.57
CA THR A 99 22.59 13.11 9.85
C THR A 99 23.75 13.73 10.61
N THR A 100 24.97 13.33 10.27
CA THR A 100 26.18 13.92 10.87
C THR A 100 26.31 15.42 10.62
N TYR A 101 25.59 15.97 9.64
CA TYR A 101 25.58 17.38 9.28
C TYR A 101 24.39 18.16 9.83
N GLY A 102 23.49 17.50 10.57
CA GLY A 102 22.27 18.07 11.12
C GLY A 102 21.02 17.31 10.73
N ILE A 103 19.88 17.85 11.12
CA ILE A 103 18.58 17.24 10.88
C ILE A 103 18.05 17.65 9.51
N ILE A 104 17.52 16.66 8.77
CA ILE A 104 16.84 16.86 7.50
C ILE A 104 15.35 16.57 7.72
N GLY A 105 14.51 17.58 7.50
CA GLY A 105 13.06 17.44 7.59
C GLY A 105 12.46 16.89 6.30
N ILE A 106 11.52 15.94 6.44
CA ILE A 106 10.84 15.28 5.34
C ILE A 106 9.35 15.47 5.52
N LYS A 107 8.66 15.89 4.46
CA LYS A 107 7.20 16.03 4.42
C LYS A 107 6.67 15.27 3.21
N VAL A 108 5.65 14.45 3.42
CA VAL A 108 5.05 13.62 2.37
C VAL A 108 3.55 13.87 2.34
N TRP A 109 2.98 14.04 1.16
CA TRP A 109 1.56 14.09 0.89
C TRP A 109 1.23 13.00 -0.11
N ILE A 110 0.28 12.14 0.21
CA ILE A 110 -0.19 11.06 -0.67
C ILE A 110 -1.68 11.25 -0.92
N PHE A 111 -2.05 11.38 -2.17
CA PHE A 111 -3.44 11.43 -2.60
C PHE A 111 -3.95 10.01 -2.83
N LYS A 112 -4.91 9.58 -2.02
CA LYS A 112 -5.50 8.23 -2.07
C LYS A 112 -6.72 8.16 -2.99
N GLY A 113 -7.41 9.27 -3.18
CA GLY A 113 -8.61 9.35 -4.01
C GLY A 113 -9.55 10.47 -3.56
N GLU A 114 -10.75 10.50 -4.11
CA GLU A 114 -11.79 11.44 -3.71
C GLU A 114 -12.89 10.71 -2.94
N VAL A 115 -13.32 11.28 -1.82
CA VAL A 115 -14.46 10.80 -1.03
C VAL A 115 -15.66 11.64 -1.45
N LEU A 116 -16.56 11.03 -2.24
CA LEU A 116 -17.74 11.72 -2.78
C LEU A 116 -18.91 11.75 -1.80
N GLU A 117 -19.00 10.73 -0.94
CA GLU A 117 -20.02 10.63 0.11
C GLU A 117 -19.32 10.55 1.47
N HIS A 118 -19.56 11.55 2.30
CA HIS A 118 -19.11 11.53 3.68
C HIS A 118 -20.19 10.84 4.53
N ASP A 119 -20.13 9.53 4.63
CA ASP A 119 -20.92 8.77 5.61
C ASP A 119 -20.08 8.63 6.91
N PRO A 120 -20.43 9.39 7.97
CA PRO A 120 -19.70 9.32 9.23
C PRO A 120 -19.74 7.92 9.88
N MET A 121 -20.73 7.09 9.53
CA MET A 121 -20.91 5.73 10.05
C MET A 121 -20.25 4.66 9.19
N ALA A 122 -19.65 5.01 8.06
CA ALA A 122 -19.01 4.04 7.16
C ALA A 122 -17.82 3.32 7.83
N HIS A 123 -17.13 3.98 8.75
CA HIS A 123 -16.05 3.37 9.53
C HIS A 123 -16.57 2.31 10.51
N GLU A 124 -17.69 2.57 11.16
CA GLU A 124 -18.31 1.61 12.10
C GLU A 124 -18.88 0.40 11.36
N ARG A 125 -19.50 0.61 10.19
CA ARG A 125 -20.01 -0.50 9.36
C ARG A 125 -18.90 -1.41 8.87
N ARG A 126 -17.76 -0.88 8.43
CA ARG A 126 -16.61 -1.70 8.03
C ARG A 126 -15.98 -2.47 9.19
N ALA A 127 -16.02 -1.92 10.40
CA ALA A 127 -15.52 -2.61 11.58
C ALA A 127 -16.45 -3.76 12.00
N THR A 128 -17.76 -3.63 11.83
CA THR A 128 -18.74 -4.67 12.15
C THR A 128 -18.86 -5.75 11.06
N GLU A 129 -18.69 -5.41 9.78
CA GLU A 129 -18.70 -6.37 8.66
C GLU A 129 -17.42 -7.20 8.57
N GLY A 130 -16.30 -6.71 9.08
CA GLY A 130 -15.03 -7.45 9.14
C GLY A 130 -14.90 -8.47 10.27
N GLY A 131 -15.87 -8.50 11.19
CA GLY A 131 -15.86 -9.38 12.38
C GLY A 131 -16.73 -10.65 12.30
N GLY A 132 -17.39 -10.91 11.20
CA GLY A 132 -18.43 -11.94 11.10
C GLY A 132 -18.24 -13.02 10.03
N ASP A 133 -17.06 -13.62 9.87
CA ASP A 133 -16.96 -14.92 9.20
C ASP A 133 -15.82 -15.78 9.74
N ALA A 134 -16.04 -16.25 10.96
CA ALA A 134 -15.31 -17.40 11.49
C ALA A 134 -16.32 -18.34 12.16
N GLY A 135 -16.87 -19.25 11.39
CA GLY A 135 -17.47 -20.45 11.97
C GLY A 135 -18.93 -20.73 11.63
N GLN A 136 -19.14 -21.36 10.51
CA GLN A 136 -20.04 -22.52 10.45
C GLN A 136 -19.87 -23.22 9.08
N GLY A 137 -18.85 -24.07 9.01
CA GLY A 137 -18.74 -25.10 7.99
C GLY A 137 -19.83 -26.15 8.21
N GLN A 138 -21.03 -25.94 7.64
CA GLN A 138 -21.99 -27.01 7.46
C GLN A 138 -21.50 -27.89 6.33
N ARG A 139 -20.99 -29.04 6.75
CA ARG A 139 -20.72 -30.23 5.97
C ARG A 139 -22.03 -30.68 5.31
N ARG A 140 -22.25 -30.29 4.07
CA ARG A 140 -23.31 -30.89 3.26
C ARG A 140 -22.82 -32.24 2.79
N GLU A 141 -23.36 -33.27 3.40
CA GLU A 141 -23.34 -34.66 2.92
C GLU A 141 -23.88 -34.68 1.49
N ARG A 142 -23.09 -35.26 0.59
CA ARG A 142 -23.56 -35.65 -0.74
C ARG A 142 -24.29 -36.97 -0.59
N PRO A 143 -25.54 -37.11 -1.09
CA PRO A 143 -26.16 -38.40 -1.20
C PRO A 143 -25.50 -39.21 -2.33
N ASP A 144 -25.18 -40.44 -1.98
CA ASP A 144 -24.79 -41.51 -2.88
C ASP A 144 -25.78 -41.61 -4.04
N ARG A 145 -25.25 -41.62 -5.25
CA ARG A 145 -25.96 -42.15 -6.41
C ARG A 145 -25.31 -43.45 -6.82
N GLU A 146 -25.99 -44.49 -6.48
CA GLU A 146 -25.81 -45.84 -7.00
C GLU A 146 -25.97 -45.86 -8.53
N ASP A 147 -25.05 -46.58 -9.11
CA ASP A 147 -25.13 -47.64 -10.10
C ASP A 147 -26.16 -47.52 -11.26
N GLY A 148 -25.62 -47.76 -12.44
CA GLY A 148 -26.40 -48.28 -13.55
C GLY A 148 -26.09 -47.66 -14.90
N ASP A 149 -25.23 -48.20 -15.61
CA ASP A 149 -25.52 -48.94 -16.84
C ASP A 149 -24.36 -48.86 -17.85
N ARG A 150 -23.92 -50.02 -18.11
CA ARG A 150 -22.99 -50.39 -19.18
C ARG A 150 -23.61 -50.15 -20.54
N ARG A 151 -22.88 -49.64 -21.50
CA ARG A 151 -22.81 -50.22 -22.85
C ARG A 151 -21.65 -49.69 -23.69
N PRO A 152 -21.13 -50.47 -24.60
CA PRO A 152 -19.79 -50.37 -25.12
C PRO A 152 -19.70 -50.00 -26.61
N ARG A 153 -18.42 -49.66 -26.98
CA ARG A 153 -17.78 -49.87 -28.30
C ARG A 153 -18.34 -49.24 -29.57
N ARG A 154 -17.44 -48.59 -30.23
CA ARG A 154 -16.94 -48.67 -31.64
C ARG A 154 -16.53 -47.27 -32.04
N GLY A 155 -15.45 -47.06 -32.70
CA GLY A 155 -14.62 -47.81 -33.59
C GLY A 155 -13.64 -46.84 -34.22
N ASP A 156 -12.47 -47.33 -34.50
CA ASP A 156 -11.49 -46.86 -35.41
C ASP A 156 -11.92 -45.86 -36.49
N ARG A 157 -11.06 -44.88 -36.76
CA ARG A 157 -10.56 -44.65 -38.11
C ARG A 157 -9.39 -43.68 -38.09
N ASP A 158 -8.24 -44.25 -38.40
CA ASP A 158 -7.09 -43.66 -39.01
C ASP A 158 -7.45 -42.69 -40.14
N ARG A 159 -6.65 -41.66 -40.31
CA ARG A 159 -6.12 -41.17 -41.61
C ARG A 159 -5.10 -40.05 -41.34
N ASP A 160 -3.89 -40.44 -41.46
CA ASP A 160 -2.83 -40.02 -42.35
C ASP A 160 -3.10 -38.81 -43.26
N GLY A 161 -2.03 -38.04 -43.43
CA GLY A 161 -1.82 -37.16 -44.57
C GLY A 161 -1.22 -35.84 -44.17
N ALA A 162 0.06 -35.71 -43.99
CA ALA A 162 1.04 -35.42 -45.03
C ALA A 162 0.96 -33.98 -45.58
N SER A 163 2.03 -33.26 -45.31
CA SER A 163 2.93 -32.60 -46.27
C SER A 163 2.69 -31.16 -46.71
N THR A 164 3.77 -30.41 -46.53
CA THR A 164 4.33 -29.36 -47.42
C THR A 164 3.59 -28.02 -47.58
N ASN A 165 4.11 -26.93 -47.12
CA ASN A 165 5.13 -26.06 -47.76
C ASN A 165 5.61 -25.00 -46.76
#